data_1b995ef29eeb31a9c8c723493102ed27
#
_entry.id   1b995ef29eeb31a9c8c723493102ed27
#
_cell.length_a   1.000
_cell.length_b   1.000
_cell.length_c   1.000
_cell.angle_alpha   90.00
_cell.angle_beta   90.00
_cell.angle_gamma   90.00
#
_symmetry.space_group_name_H-M   'P 1'
#
loop_
_entity.id
_entity.type
_entity.pdbx_description
1 polymer ?
#
loop_
_entity_poly.entity_id
_entity_poly.type
_entity_poly.pdbx_seq_one_letter_code
_entity_poly.pdbx_strand_id
1 'polypeptide(L)'
;SGGEKVRCMLSRMMMKRANILLLDEPTNHLDLESIQALNNSLINFKGTVLLSTHDHEFANTVANRIIELTPKGVIDRHTTFDEYVSDPKIKELRNSMYS
;
A
#
# COMPACT_ATOMS: atom_id res chain seq x y z
N SER A 1 11.97 -19.80 -6.64
CA SER A 1 12.33 -18.40 -6.45
C SER A 1 11.42 -17.71 -5.43
N GLY A 2 11.84 -16.56 -4.94
CA GLY A 2 11.01 -15.76 -4.03
C GLY A 2 9.71 -15.34 -4.67
N GLY A 3 9.70 -15.02 -5.96
CA GLY A 3 8.50 -14.64 -6.70
C GLY A 3 7.48 -15.77 -6.77
N GLU A 4 7.93 -17.00 -6.93
CA GLU A 4 7.04 -18.16 -6.92
C GLU A 4 6.39 -18.37 -5.55
N LYS A 5 7.16 -18.20 -4.48
CA LYS A 5 6.64 -18.32 -3.11
C LYS A 5 5.56 -17.26 -2.84
N VAL A 6 5.80 -16.03 -3.26
CA VAL A 6 4.82 -14.95 -3.11
C VAL A 6 3.55 -15.25 -3.90
N ARG A 7 3.66 -15.71 -5.14
CA ARG A 7 2.51 -16.09 -5.97
C ARG A 7 1.70 -17.21 -5.34
N CYS A 8 2.37 -18.24 -4.82
CA CYS A 8 1.69 -19.35 -4.14
C CYS A 8 0.94 -18.88 -2.90
N MET A 9 1.57 -18.05 -2.08
CA MET A 9 0.96 -17.50 -0.88
C MET A 9 -0.29 -16.68 -1.22
N LEU A 10 -0.17 -15.78 -2.20
CA LEU A 10 -1.28 -14.92 -2.63
C LEU A 10 -2.40 -15.72 -3.25
N SER A 11 -2.08 -16.75 -4.05
CA SER A 11 -3.08 -17.64 -4.63
C SER A 11 -3.88 -18.37 -3.55
N ARG A 12 -3.20 -18.82 -2.49
CA ARG A 12 -3.88 -19.44 -1.35
C ARG A 12 -4.83 -18.46 -0.65
N MET A 13 -4.39 -17.23 -0.46
CA MET A 13 -5.20 -16.19 0.17
C MET A 13 -6.44 -15.88 -0.67
N MET A 14 -6.28 -15.81 -1.98
CA MET A 14 -7.39 -15.58 -2.90
C MET A 14 -8.38 -16.76 -2.93
N MET A 15 -7.88 -17.98 -2.87
CA MET A 15 -8.72 -19.17 -2.83
C MET A 15 -9.55 -19.27 -1.56
N LYS A 16 -9.08 -18.71 -0.46
CA LYS A 16 -9.83 -18.64 0.79
C LYS A 16 -10.93 -17.59 0.77
N ARG A 17 -11.09 -16.87 -0.33
CA ARG A 17 -12.07 -15.81 -0.52
C ARG A 17 -11.97 -14.71 0.54
N ALA A 18 -10.74 -14.37 0.92
CA ALA A 18 -10.52 -13.26 1.83
C ALA A 18 -11.05 -11.97 1.20
N ASN A 19 -11.83 -11.20 1.96
CA ASN A 19 -12.37 -9.92 1.51
C ASN A 19 -11.41 -8.78 1.84
N ILE A 20 -10.56 -8.97 2.84
CA ILE A 20 -9.64 -7.95 3.33
C ILE A 20 -8.27 -8.59 3.53
N LEU A 21 -7.25 -7.94 2.99
CA LEU A 21 -5.85 -8.29 3.24
C LEU A 21 -5.20 -7.20 4.07
N LEU A 22 -4.51 -7.59 5.13
CA LEU A 22 -3.72 -6.69 5.96
C LEU A 22 -2.24 -6.99 5.73
N LEU A 23 -1.51 -6.03 5.20
CA LEU A 23 -0.10 -6.20 4.85
C LEU A 23 0.74 -5.12 5.52
N ASP A 24 1.73 -5.54 6.30
CA ASP A 24 2.67 -4.64 6.98
C ASP A 24 4.05 -4.84 6.40
N GLU A 25 4.58 -3.79 5.75
CA GLU A 25 5.88 -3.79 5.09
C GLU A 25 6.11 -5.03 4.20
N PRO A 26 5.18 -5.32 3.27
CA PRO A 26 5.20 -6.57 2.52
C PRO A 26 6.37 -6.70 1.54
N THR A 27 7.05 -5.59 1.20
CA THR A 27 8.18 -5.61 0.28
C THR A 27 9.52 -5.80 0.99
N ASN A 28 9.56 -5.77 2.33
CA ASN A 28 10.79 -5.96 3.08
C ASN A 28 11.41 -7.31 2.77
N HIS A 29 12.70 -7.31 2.48
CA HIS A 29 13.50 -8.51 2.19
C HIS A 29 13.10 -9.26 0.92
N LEU A 30 12.26 -8.66 0.07
CA LEU A 30 11.90 -9.23 -1.22
C LEU A 30 12.83 -8.71 -2.33
N ASP A 31 13.13 -9.56 -3.29
CA ASP A 31 13.83 -9.15 -4.50
C ASP A 31 12.85 -8.46 -5.47
N LEU A 32 13.39 -7.87 -6.54
CA LEU A 32 12.58 -7.12 -7.49
C LEU A 32 11.50 -7.97 -8.14
N GLU A 33 11.81 -9.21 -8.49
CA GLU A 33 10.82 -10.11 -9.10
C GLU A 33 9.66 -10.40 -8.16
N SER A 34 9.96 -10.63 -6.88
CA SER A 34 8.94 -10.87 -5.85
C SER A 34 8.08 -9.66 -5.61
N ILE A 35 8.68 -8.46 -5.59
CA ILE A 35 7.93 -7.20 -5.44
C ILE A 35 6.98 -7.00 -6.61
N GLN A 36 7.41 -7.27 -7.84
CA GLN A 36 6.57 -7.16 -9.02
C GLN A 36 5.41 -8.16 -8.98
N ALA A 37 5.66 -9.39 -8.54
CA ALA A 37 4.62 -10.39 -8.39
C ALA A 37 3.58 -9.98 -7.36
N LEU A 38 4.02 -9.44 -6.22
CA LEU A 38 3.15 -8.93 -5.18
C LEU A 38 2.31 -7.75 -5.69
N ASN A 39 2.96 -6.80 -6.36
CA ASN A 39 2.31 -5.62 -6.93
C ASN A 39 1.18 -6.00 -7.88
N ASN A 40 1.46 -6.89 -8.83
CA ASN A 40 0.48 -7.35 -9.81
C ASN A 40 -0.69 -8.07 -9.15
N SER A 41 -0.41 -8.89 -8.15
CA SER A 41 -1.46 -9.62 -7.42
C SER A 41 -2.38 -8.68 -6.64
N LEU A 42 -1.82 -7.64 -6.01
CA LEU A 42 -2.61 -6.68 -5.25
C LEU A 42 -3.46 -5.79 -6.17
N ILE A 43 -2.95 -5.40 -7.33
CA ILE A 43 -3.71 -4.62 -8.31
C ILE A 43 -4.93 -5.40 -8.78
N ASN A 44 -4.79 -6.71 -8.94
CA ASN A 44 -5.88 -7.58 -9.40
C ASN A 44 -6.76 -8.12 -8.29
N PHE A 45 -6.45 -7.83 -7.04
CA PHE A 45 -7.26 -8.29 -5.90
C PHE A 45 -8.59 -7.53 -5.84
N LYS A 46 -9.69 -8.27 -5.75
CA LYS A 46 -11.04 -7.70 -5.80
C LYS A 46 -11.58 -7.25 -4.45
N GLY A 47 -10.86 -7.49 -3.38
CA GLY A 47 -11.25 -7.06 -2.04
C GLY A 47 -10.58 -5.77 -1.64
N THR A 48 -10.53 -5.52 -0.34
CA THR A 48 -9.86 -4.37 0.25
C THR A 48 -8.48 -4.77 0.74
N VAL A 49 -7.48 -3.96 0.44
CA VAL A 49 -6.12 -4.14 0.95
C VAL A 49 -5.79 -2.97 1.87
N LEU A 50 -5.41 -3.26 3.11
CA LEU A 50 -4.87 -2.27 4.03
C LEU A 50 -3.36 -2.52 4.11
N LEU A 51 -2.59 -1.51 3.71
CA LEU A 51 -1.16 -1.65 3.46
C LEU A 51 -0.38 -0.60 4.25
N SER A 52 0.64 -1.05 4.97
CA SER A 52 1.64 -0.16 5.57
C SER A 52 2.97 -0.41 4.91
N THR A 53 3.60 0.63 4.35
CA THR A 53 4.88 0.47 3.66
C THR A 53 5.69 1.75 3.65
N HIS A 54 7.02 1.62 3.60
CA HIS A 54 7.96 2.71 3.35
C HIS A 54 8.44 2.72 1.90
N ASP A 55 8.03 1.77 1.10
CA ASP A 55 8.35 1.72 -0.33
C ASP A 55 7.39 2.64 -1.09
N HIS A 56 7.84 3.84 -1.42
CA HIS A 56 7.02 4.87 -2.07
C HIS A 56 6.56 4.47 -3.46
N GLU A 57 7.42 3.81 -4.22
CA GLU A 57 7.07 3.36 -5.57
C GLU A 57 5.98 2.29 -5.52
N PHE A 58 6.13 1.34 -4.61
CA PHE A 58 5.13 0.30 -4.39
C PHE A 58 3.79 0.91 -3.96
N ALA A 59 3.81 1.81 -2.99
CA ALA A 59 2.61 2.50 -2.51
C ALA A 59 1.91 3.24 -3.66
N ASN A 60 2.68 3.93 -4.50
CA ASN A 60 2.11 4.72 -5.60
C ASN A 60 1.41 3.85 -6.64
N THR A 61 1.91 2.65 -6.91
CA THR A 61 1.31 1.77 -7.92
C THR A 61 0.12 0.98 -7.41
N VAL A 62 0.03 0.73 -6.12
CA VAL A 62 -1.00 -0.13 -5.52
C VAL A 62 -2.11 0.67 -4.84
N ALA A 63 -1.75 1.73 -4.10
CA ALA A 63 -2.71 2.45 -3.26
C ALA A 63 -3.54 3.45 -4.04
N ASN A 64 -4.83 3.50 -3.72
CA ASN A 64 -5.77 4.50 -4.25
C ASN A 64 -6.40 5.34 -3.13
N ARG A 65 -5.92 5.15 -1.90
CA ARG A 65 -6.38 5.90 -0.73
C ARG A 65 -5.22 5.97 0.25
N ILE A 66 -4.95 7.17 0.75
CA ILE A 66 -3.88 7.39 1.70
C ILE A 66 -4.49 7.80 3.05
N ILE A 67 -4.07 7.11 4.09
CA ILE A 67 -4.46 7.43 5.46
C ILE A 67 -3.18 7.70 6.24
N GLU A 68 -3.03 8.91 6.73
CA GLU A 68 -1.87 9.30 7.50
C GLU A 68 -2.25 9.56 8.95
N LEU A 69 -1.57 8.88 9.88
CA LEU A 69 -1.79 9.07 11.31
C LEU A 69 -0.81 10.15 11.79
N THR A 70 -1.34 11.25 12.32
CA THR A 70 -0.54 12.38 12.80
C THR A 70 -0.75 12.59 14.29
N PRO A 71 0.13 13.38 14.97
CA PRO A 71 -0.07 13.67 16.39
C PRO A 71 -1.40 14.37 16.72
N LYS A 72 -1.99 15.07 15.75
CA LYS A 72 -3.24 15.80 15.95
C LYS A 72 -4.46 15.16 15.30
N GLY A 73 -4.32 13.98 14.70
CA GLY A 73 -5.44 13.29 14.10
C GLY A 73 -5.08 12.54 12.83
N VAL A 74 -6.07 12.28 12.00
CA VAL A 74 -5.94 11.45 10.81
C VAL A 74 -6.20 12.28 9.56
N ILE A 75 -5.36 12.10 8.54
CA ILE A 75 -5.61 12.63 7.21
C ILE A 75 -6.00 11.44 6.33
N ASP A 76 -7.14 11.54 5.66
CA ASP A 76 -7.68 10.47 4.84
C ASP A 76 -8.08 11.04 3.48
N ARG A 77 -7.41 10.59 2.41
CA ARG A 77 -7.65 11.09 1.05
C ARG A 77 -7.70 9.96 0.04
N HIS A 78 -8.67 10.02 -0.85
CA HIS A 78 -8.78 9.10 -1.98
C HIS A 78 -7.91 9.61 -3.13
N THR A 79 -6.65 9.21 -3.13
CA THR A 79 -5.64 9.72 -4.06
C THR A 79 -4.49 8.73 -4.18
N THR A 80 -3.68 8.88 -5.22
CA THR A 80 -2.42 8.15 -5.31
C THR A 80 -1.40 8.74 -4.34
N PHE A 81 -0.33 7.99 -4.08
CA PHE A 81 0.73 8.47 -3.19
C PHE A 81 1.42 9.72 -3.77
N ASP A 82 1.73 9.72 -5.08
CA ASP A 82 2.37 10.86 -5.72
C ASP A 82 1.52 12.13 -5.65
N GLU A 83 0.23 12.02 -5.89
CA GLU A 83 -0.68 13.16 -5.79
C GLU A 83 -0.76 13.67 -4.34
N TYR A 84 -0.78 12.75 -3.38
CA TYR A 84 -0.83 13.08 -1.95
C TYR A 84 0.37 13.92 -1.53
N VAL A 85 1.59 13.50 -1.89
CA VAL A 85 2.80 14.19 -1.45
C VAL A 85 3.06 15.48 -2.22
N SER A 86 2.49 15.65 -3.40
CA SER A 86 2.68 16.83 -4.23
C SER A 86 1.59 17.89 -4.10
N ASP A 87 0.47 17.58 -3.46
CA ASP A 87 -0.64 18.52 -3.30
C ASP A 87 -0.30 19.59 -2.26
N PRO A 88 -0.30 20.90 -2.65
CA PRO A 88 0.02 21.99 -1.72
C PRO A 88 -0.94 22.07 -0.54
N LYS A 89 -2.21 21.76 -0.74
CA LYS A 89 -3.23 21.78 0.33
C LYS A 89 -2.95 20.71 1.37
N ILE A 90 -2.54 19.53 0.93
CA ILE A 90 -2.18 18.43 1.83
C ILE A 90 -0.90 18.76 2.58
N LYS A 91 0.08 19.35 1.91
CA LYS A 91 1.33 19.79 2.58
C LYS A 91 1.06 20.79 3.70
N GLU A 92 0.18 21.75 3.44
CA GLU A 92 -0.21 22.75 4.43
C GLU A 92 -0.93 22.10 5.61
N LEU A 93 -1.86 21.20 5.34
CA LEU A 93 -2.59 20.44 6.36
C LEU A 93 -1.62 19.60 7.22
N ARG A 94 -0.69 18.87 6.59
CA ARG A 94 0.31 18.08 7.30
C ARG A 94 1.17 18.95 8.21
N ASN A 95 1.61 20.10 7.72
CA ASN A 95 2.40 21.02 8.53
C ASN A 95 1.66 21.44 9.81
N SER A 96 0.35 21.72 9.70
CA SER A 96 -0.44 22.09 10.86
C SER A 96 -0.65 20.93 11.82
N MET A 97 -0.77 19.70 11.31
CA MET A 97 -1.06 18.50 12.12
C MET A 97 0.20 17.93 12.79
N TYR A 98 1.38 18.27 12.32
CA TYR A 98 2.65 17.86 12.95
C TYR A 98 3.28 18.93 13.82
N SER A 99 2.76 20.15 13.81
CA SER A 99 3.32 21.26 14.58
C SER A 99 2.83 21.31 16.04
#